data_61a24f5143f2374fc9ff70701b10a2e4
#
_entry.id   61a24f5143f2374fc9ff70701b10a2e4
#
_cell.length_a   1.000
_cell.length_b   1.000
_cell.length_c   1.000
_cell.angle_alpha   90.00
_cell.angle_beta   90.00
_cell.angle_gamma   90.00
#
_symmetry.space_group_name_H-M   'P 1'
#
loop_
_entity.id
_entity.type
_entity.pdbx_description
1 polymer ?
#
loop_
_entity_poly.entity_id
_entity_poly.type
_entity_poly.pdbx_seq_one_letter_code
_entity_poly.pdbx_strand_id
1 'polypeptide(L)'
;MRNGWKKMLAVIFSTTLVLAACGEEEGEVKDKETSSKTYKIGVSQIVEHPSLNAAYDGFKKALEDAGIDAEYDVQIAQGDNSVNTTIATNLVSADVDLIFANSTPSAQAAASATTEIPIIFTSVTDAVGAELVDSMESPGSNITGTIDAHPDAISNTMKFLKEELGAKNVGMVFNSGEQNSRAQVDAVKEMLKDMDMTVVEASVATSADVKQATESLLGKVDSMYIITDNTVVSALESVISVANDNKIPMMVGEFDSVKRGGLAAYGFEYFDIGYEAGQMAVKILKGESKPADMPVQIPQKLKLIMNKDTADTLELDVKDEWKAEFSE
;
A
#
# COMPACT_ATOMS: atom_id res chain seq x y z
N MET A 1 -61.72 9.94 -60.65
CA MET A 1 -61.44 10.89 -61.75
C MET A 1 -59.94 10.95 -61.83
N ARG A 2 -59.44 10.26 -62.75
CA ARG A 2 -58.97 10.51 -64.06
C ARG A 2 -57.57 11.08 -64.11
N ASN A 3 -56.70 10.21 -64.61
CA ASN A 3 -55.78 10.40 -65.75
C ASN A 3 -54.51 11.21 -65.42
N GLY A 4 -53.35 10.81 -65.85
CA GLY A 4 -52.93 9.89 -66.89
C GLY A 4 -51.67 10.41 -67.52
N TRP A 5 -50.84 9.44 -67.92
CA TRP A 5 -50.06 9.39 -69.16
C TRP A 5 -48.72 10.13 -69.27
N LYS A 6 -47.75 9.40 -69.45
CA LYS A 6 -47.11 8.75 -70.60
C LYS A 6 -45.75 9.34 -70.92
N LYS A 7 -44.75 8.48 -70.96
CA LYS A 7 -43.79 8.12 -72.04
C LYS A 7 -42.81 9.22 -72.46
N MET A 8 -41.52 9.02 -72.72
CA MET A 8 -40.93 8.15 -73.69
C MET A 8 -39.39 8.12 -73.59
N LEU A 9 -38.86 6.98 -73.84
CA LEU A 9 -37.52 6.59 -74.31
C LEU A 9 -36.72 7.62 -75.12
N ALA A 10 -35.38 7.60 -74.94
CA ALA A 10 -34.44 7.55 -76.07
C ALA A 10 -33.09 6.91 -75.59
N VAL A 11 -32.76 5.84 -76.28
CA VAL A 11 -31.48 5.13 -76.33
C VAL A 11 -30.61 5.81 -77.37
N ILE A 12 -29.33 6.04 -77.12
CA ILE A 12 -28.29 6.02 -78.16
C ILE A 12 -26.97 5.54 -77.54
N PHE A 13 -26.41 4.60 -78.26
CA PHE A 13 -25.16 3.86 -78.26
C PHE A 13 -23.95 4.74 -78.59
N SER A 14 -22.79 4.45 -78.07
CA SER A 14 -21.49 4.28 -78.77
C SER A 14 -20.33 4.55 -77.83
N THR A 15 -19.53 3.64 -77.66
CA THR A 15 -18.30 3.03 -78.23
C THR A 15 -17.10 3.31 -77.36
N THR A 16 -16.60 2.22 -76.80
CA THR A 16 -15.21 1.82 -76.50
C THR A 16 -14.07 2.80 -76.72
N LEU A 17 -13.24 2.94 -75.69
CA LEU A 17 -11.78 2.85 -75.83
C LEU A 17 -11.16 2.32 -74.55
N VAL A 18 -10.43 1.21 -74.68
CA VAL A 18 -9.56 0.60 -73.67
C VAL A 18 -8.26 1.36 -73.70
N LEU A 19 -7.82 1.81 -72.54
CA LEU A 19 -6.41 2.12 -72.32
C LEU A 19 -6.06 1.65 -70.91
N ALA A 20 -5.21 0.62 -70.87
CA ALA A 20 -4.56 0.13 -69.65
C ALA A 20 -3.57 1.17 -69.15
N ALA A 21 -3.69 1.53 -67.87
CA ALA A 21 -2.61 2.13 -67.11
C ALA A 21 -2.67 1.56 -65.69
N CYS A 22 -1.58 0.92 -65.32
CA CYS A 22 -1.29 0.52 -63.95
C CYS A 22 -1.42 1.75 -63.02
N GLY A 23 -2.18 1.62 -61.96
CA GLY A 23 -2.28 2.58 -60.87
C GLY A 23 -2.50 1.79 -59.60
N GLU A 24 -1.59 1.96 -58.70
CA GLU A 24 -1.45 1.41 -57.36
C GLU A 24 -2.78 1.33 -56.63
N GLU A 25 -3.05 0.16 -56.03
CA GLU A 25 -4.01 0.04 -54.94
C GLU A 25 -3.44 0.80 -53.75
N GLU A 26 -3.94 2.02 -53.57
CA GLU A 26 -3.88 2.65 -52.22
C GLU A 26 -4.79 1.79 -51.32
N GLY A 27 -4.14 0.84 -50.60
CA GLY A 27 -4.76 0.22 -49.47
C GLY A 27 -5.10 1.30 -48.45
N GLU A 28 -6.39 1.53 -48.25
CA GLU A 28 -6.87 2.22 -47.05
C GLU A 28 -6.26 1.48 -45.85
N VAL A 29 -5.22 2.04 -45.28
CA VAL A 29 -4.79 1.72 -43.94
C VAL A 29 -5.94 2.23 -43.06
N LYS A 30 -6.88 1.35 -42.72
CA LYS A 30 -7.75 1.54 -41.59
C LYS A 30 -6.82 1.54 -40.39
N ASP A 31 -6.45 2.74 -39.95
CA ASP A 31 -6.03 2.93 -38.56
C ASP A 31 -7.10 2.28 -37.69
N LYS A 32 -6.81 1.09 -37.20
CA LYS A 32 -7.47 0.56 -36.02
C LYS A 32 -7.07 1.53 -34.91
N GLU A 33 -7.90 2.52 -34.67
CA GLU A 33 -7.96 3.12 -33.35
C GLU A 33 -8.23 1.95 -32.38
N THR A 34 -7.17 1.40 -31.81
CA THR A 34 -7.24 0.62 -30.59
C THR A 34 -7.64 1.65 -29.54
N SER A 35 -8.94 1.84 -29.32
CA SER A 35 -9.39 2.50 -28.12
C SER A 35 -8.81 1.66 -26.96
N SER A 36 -7.76 2.17 -26.31
CA SER A 36 -7.25 1.55 -25.11
C SER A 36 -8.39 1.53 -24.10
N LYS A 37 -8.68 0.36 -23.54
CA LYS A 37 -9.68 0.27 -22.47
C LYS A 37 -9.16 1.09 -21.30
N THR A 38 -9.93 2.07 -20.85
CA THR A 38 -9.69 2.77 -19.59
C THR A 38 -10.25 1.90 -18.46
N TYR A 39 -9.42 1.56 -17.49
CA TYR A 39 -9.80 0.77 -16.33
C TYR A 39 -10.22 1.67 -15.17
N LYS A 40 -11.26 1.27 -14.45
CA LYS A 40 -11.70 1.94 -13.22
C LYS A 40 -11.07 1.25 -12.02
N ILE A 41 -10.24 1.96 -11.30
CA ILE A 41 -9.55 1.46 -10.10
C ILE A 41 -10.15 2.11 -8.86
N GLY A 42 -10.80 1.31 -8.02
CA GLY A 42 -11.24 1.74 -6.70
C GLY A 42 -10.07 1.73 -5.73
N VAL A 43 -9.84 2.82 -5.03
CA VAL A 43 -8.77 2.95 -4.03
C VAL A 43 -9.37 3.14 -2.65
N SER A 44 -9.13 2.19 -1.75
CA SER A 44 -9.50 2.27 -0.34
C SER A 44 -8.24 2.41 0.51
N GLN A 45 -8.12 3.51 1.25
CA GLN A 45 -7.02 3.76 2.16
C GLN A 45 -7.57 4.12 3.54
N ILE A 46 -7.01 3.51 4.61
CA ILE A 46 -7.53 3.72 5.98
C ILE A 46 -7.32 5.15 6.46
N VAL A 47 -6.18 5.74 6.18
CA VAL A 47 -5.81 7.10 6.62
C VAL A 47 -4.72 7.67 5.73
N GLU A 48 -4.56 8.98 5.69
CA GLU A 48 -3.41 9.62 5.04
C GLU A 48 -2.21 9.67 5.99
N HIS A 49 -1.10 9.08 5.55
CA HIS A 49 0.23 9.35 6.08
C HIS A 49 1.29 9.03 5.00
N PRO A 50 2.52 9.55 5.13
CA PRO A 50 3.50 9.51 4.04
C PRO A 50 3.73 8.13 3.45
N SER A 51 3.87 7.08 4.26
CA SER A 51 4.16 5.73 3.80
C SER A 51 3.03 5.12 2.98
N LEU A 52 1.75 5.27 3.42
CA LEU A 52 0.62 4.80 2.61
C LEU A 52 0.48 5.59 1.31
N ASN A 53 0.75 6.90 1.34
CA ASN A 53 0.73 7.73 0.15
C ASN A 53 1.84 7.30 -0.83
N ALA A 54 3.06 7.00 -0.33
CA ALA A 54 4.16 6.47 -1.14
C ALA A 54 3.81 5.12 -1.78
N ALA A 55 3.15 4.22 -1.04
CA ALA A 55 2.68 2.94 -1.60
C ALA A 55 1.65 3.15 -2.72
N TYR A 56 0.72 4.08 -2.54
CA TYR A 56 -0.24 4.42 -3.59
C TYR A 56 0.45 5.04 -4.81
N ASP A 57 1.44 5.91 -4.61
CA ASP A 57 2.21 6.48 -5.71
C ASP A 57 3.00 5.40 -6.48
N GLY A 58 3.59 4.43 -5.77
CA GLY A 58 4.21 3.26 -6.38
C GLY A 58 3.23 2.44 -7.21
N PHE A 59 2.04 2.16 -6.69
CA PHE A 59 0.98 1.47 -7.41
C PHE A 59 0.61 2.17 -8.73
N LYS A 60 0.33 3.48 -8.67
CA LYS A 60 0.02 4.28 -9.87
C LYS A 60 1.16 4.23 -10.88
N LYS A 61 2.39 4.37 -10.39
CA LYS A 61 3.58 4.37 -11.26
C LYS A 61 3.74 3.06 -12.02
N ALA A 62 3.45 1.93 -11.40
CA ALA A 62 3.53 0.63 -12.08
C ALA A 62 2.47 0.48 -13.19
N LEU A 63 1.25 1.00 -12.98
CA LEU A 63 0.22 1.02 -14.03
C LEU A 63 0.61 1.93 -15.18
N GLU A 64 1.13 3.13 -14.88
CA GLU A 64 1.64 4.09 -15.86
C GLU A 64 2.75 3.48 -16.72
N ASP A 65 3.78 2.89 -16.09
CA ASP A 65 4.91 2.27 -16.77
C ASP A 65 4.50 1.09 -17.67
N ALA A 66 3.41 0.40 -17.30
CA ALA A 66 2.83 -0.69 -18.10
C ALA A 66 1.90 -0.21 -19.21
N GLY A 67 1.68 1.11 -19.34
CA GLY A 67 0.78 1.73 -20.32
C GLY A 67 -0.70 1.41 -20.07
N ILE A 68 -1.08 1.17 -18.81
CA ILE A 68 -2.47 0.99 -18.41
C ILE A 68 -3.13 2.36 -18.28
N ASP A 69 -4.16 2.60 -19.08
CA ASP A 69 -5.03 3.77 -18.92
C ASP A 69 -6.03 3.51 -17.79
N ALA A 70 -5.97 4.30 -16.70
CA ALA A 70 -6.73 4.06 -15.48
C ALA A 70 -7.33 5.35 -14.91
N GLU A 71 -8.60 5.26 -14.52
CA GLU A 71 -9.30 6.25 -13.70
C GLU A 71 -9.36 5.75 -12.25
N TYR A 72 -9.06 6.64 -11.29
CA TYR A 72 -8.96 6.28 -9.88
C TYR A 72 -10.10 6.91 -9.08
N ASP A 73 -10.93 6.08 -8.43
CA ASP A 73 -11.87 6.50 -7.38
C ASP A 73 -11.20 6.33 -6.02
N VAL A 74 -10.65 7.42 -5.47
CA VAL A 74 -9.85 7.41 -4.24
C VAL A 74 -10.71 7.80 -3.05
N GLN A 75 -10.87 6.90 -2.10
CA GLN A 75 -11.63 7.12 -0.88
C GLN A 75 -10.79 6.77 0.35
N ILE A 76 -10.77 7.70 1.33
CA ILE A 76 -9.94 7.59 2.54
C ILE A 76 -10.84 7.59 3.77
N ALA A 77 -10.66 6.59 4.64
CA ALA A 77 -11.54 6.35 5.78
C ALA A 77 -11.23 7.23 7.01
N GLN A 78 -10.14 7.99 6.99
CA GLN A 78 -9.73 8.89 8.09
C GLN A 78 -9.57 8.17 9.45
N GLY A 79 -9.15 6.89 9.40
CA GLY A 79 -8.97 6.07 10.59
C GLY A 79 -10.25 5.44 11.15
N ASP A 80 -11.40 5.58 10.48
CA ASP A 80 -12.68 5.03 10.93
C ASP A 80 -13.06 3.76 10.15
N ASN A 81 -13.09 2.62 10.85
CA ASN A 81 -13.43 1.33 10.26
C ASN A 81 -14.87 1.25 9.71
N SER A 82 -15.81 2.04 10.25
CA SER A 82 -17.18 2.09 9.74
C SER A 82 -17.24 2.83 8.39
N VAL A 83 -16.47 3.89 8.26
CA VAL A 83 -16.28 4.61 6.98
C VAL A 83 -15.57 3.70 5.98
N ASN A 84 -14.57 2.95 6.42
CA ASN A 84 -13.84 2.00 5.58
C ASN A 84 -14.76 0.93 4.97
N THR A 85 -15.68 0.36 5.77
CA THR A 85 -16.72 -0.55 5.29
C THR A 85 -17.65 0.11 4.27
N THR A 86 -18.01 1.37 4.51
CA THR A 86 -18.85 2.15 3.57
C THR A 86 -18.09 2.39 2.25
N ILE A 87 -16.82 2.72 2.30
CA ILE A 87 -15.95 2.89 1.12
C ILE A 87 -15.93 1.61 0.29
N ALA A 88 -15.66 0.46 0.91
CA ALA A 88 -15.64 -0.82 0.21
C ALA A 88 -16.97 -1.10 -0.51
N THR A 89 -18.10 -0.85 0.15
CA THR A 89 -19.44 -1.01 -0.45
C THR A 89 -19.68 -0.04 -1.62
N ASN A 90 -19.21 1.20 -1.51
CA ASN A 90 -19.29 2.20 -2.58
C ASN A 90 -18.51 1.77 -3.81
N LEU A 91 -17.26 1.31 -3.64
CA LEU A 91 -16.41 0.86 -4.73
C LEU A 91 -17.01 -0.35 -5.46
N VAL A 92 -17.59 -1.31 -4.72
CA VAL A 92 -18.33 -2.43 -5.32
C VAL A 92 -19.54 -1.94 -6.12
N SER A 93 -20.30 -0.97 -5.59
CA SER A 93 -21.47 -0.40 -6.27
C SER A 93 -21.10 0.43 -7.49
N ALA A 94 -19.88 0.99 -7.54
CA ALA A 94 -19.35 1.72 -8.69
C ALA A 94 -18.88 0.81 -9.83
N ASP A 95 -18.92 -0.52 -9.64
CA ASP A 95 -18.51 -1.53 -10.62
C ASP A 95 -17.09 -1.28 -11.15
N VAL A 96 -16.15 -1.13 -10.22
CA VAL A 96 -14.73 -0.92 -10.56
C VAL A 96 -14.10 -2.21 -11.10
N ASP A 97 -13.09 -2.10 -11.97
CA ASP A 97 -12.39 -3.25 -12.56
C ASP A 97 -11.44 -3.94 -11.55
N LEU A 98 -10.96 -3.20 -10.56
CA LEU A 98 -10.06 -3.68 -9.52
C LEU A 98 -10.15 -2.75 -8.29
N ILE A 99 -10.03 -3.32 -7.09
CA ILE A 99 -9.88 -2.57 -5.84
C ILE A 99 -8.42 -2.64 -5.38
N PHE A 100 -7.79 -1.48 -5.19
CA PHE A 100 -6.53 -1.33 -4.50
C PHE A 100 -6.80 -0.97 -3.04
N ALA A 101 -6.44 -1.89 -2.13
CA ALA A 101 -6.69 -1.75 -0.70
C ALA A 101 -5.37 -1.50 0.04
N ASN A 102 -5.19 -0.27 0.54
CA ASN A 102 -3.95 0.20 1.15
C ASN A 102 -4.09 0.23 2.67
N SER A 103 -3.76 -0.84 3.30
CA SER A 103 -3.70 -1.22 4.72
C SER A 103 -4.49 -2.49 5.04
N THR A 104 -4.20 -3.13 6.17
CA THR A 104 -4.95 -4.31 6.65
C THR A 104 -6.45 -4.02 6.84
N PRO A 105 -6.87 -2.93 7.52
CA PRO A 105 -8.31 -2.65 7.66
C PRO A 105 -9.02 -2.39 6.33
N SER A 106 -8.35 -1.73 5.37
CA SER A 106 -8.92 -1.50 4.03
C SER A 106 -9.06 -2.80 3.24
N ALA A 107 -8.08 -3.69 3.32
CA ALA A 107 -8.12 -5.00 2.68
C ALA A 107 -9.24 -5.89 3.27
N GLN A 108 -9.38 -5.90 4.59
CA GLN A 108 -10.46 -6.63 5.28
C GLN A 108 -11.85 -6.11 4.89
N ALA A 109 -12.03 -4.80 4.82
CA ALA A 109 -13.29 -4.20 4.38
C ALA A 109 -13.61 -4.56 2.92
N ALA A 110 -12.63 -4.48 2.02
CA ALA A 110 -12.79 -4.83 0.62
C ALA A 110 -13.12 -6.32 0.43
N ALA A 111 -12.39 -7.22 1.09
CA ALA A 111 -12.62 -8.66 1.04
C ALA A 111 -14.01 -9.06 1.58
N SER A 112 -14.49 -8.33 2.59
CA SER A 112 -15.84 -8.55 3.14
C SER A 112 -16.96 -8.06 2.21
N ALA A 113 -16.66 -7.08 1.33
CA ALA A 113 -17.66 -6.46 0.46
C ALA A 113 -17.86 -7.20 -0.88
N THR A 114 -16.84 -7.92 -1.38
CA THR A 114 -16.92 -8.62 -2.66
C THR A 114 -16.03 -9.86 -2.72
N THR A 115 -16.52 -10.88 -3.42
CA THR A 115 -15.78 -12.08 -3.81
C THR A 115 -15.55 -12.16 -5.31
N GLU A 116 -15.96 -11.15 -6.07
CA GLU A 116 -15.93 -11.14 -7.54
C GLU A 116 -14.91 -10.14 -8.09
N ILE A 117 -14.94 -8.90 -7.60
CA ILE A 117 -13.99 -7.86 -8.05
C ILE A 117 -12.58 -8.22 -7.54
N PRO A 118 -11.56 -8.24 -8.41
CA PRO A 118 -10.19 -8.47 -7.99
C PRO A 118 -9.72 -7.43 -6.97
N ILE A 119 -9.07 -7.88 -5.90
CA ILE A 119 -8.51 -7.01 -4.88
C ILE A 119 -6.99 -7.20 -4.86
N ILE A 120 -6.27 -6.09 -4.96
CA ILE A 120 -4.84 -6.02 -4.69
C ILE A 120 -4.64 -5.21 -3.42
N PHE A 121 -4.08 -5.84 -2.39
CA PHE A 121 -3.69 -5.13 -1.18
C PHE A 121 -2.21 -4.76 -1.18
N THR A 122 -1.88 -3.74 -0.39
CA THR A 122 -0.52 -3.41 0.03
C THR A 122 -0.55 -2.90 1.47
N SER A 123 0.62 -2.76 2.11
CA SER A 123 0.71 -2.28 3.49
C SER A 123 -0.12 -3.14 4.46
N VAL A 124 -0.13 -4.44 4.23
CA VAL A 124 -0.75 -5.46 5.07
C VAL A 124 0.35 -6.19 5.82
N THR A 125 0.25 -6.29 7.13
CA THR A 125 1.33 -6.87 7.94
C THR A 125 1.29 -8.40 7.98
N ASP A 126 0.10 -8.97 8.15
CA ASP A 126 -0.12 -10.42 8.26
C ASP A 126 -1.37 -10.81 7.47
N ALA A 127 -1.18 -11.15 6.21
CA ALA A 127 -2.29 -11.43 5.30
C ALA A 127 -3.05 -12.72 5.67
N VAL A 128 -2.37 -13.71 6.26
CA VAL A 128 -3.00 -14.97 6.71
C VAL A 128 -3.74 -14.74 8.02
N GLY A 129 -3.09 -14.12 9.01
CA GLY A 129 -3.72 -13.81 10.29
C GLY A 129 -4.84 -12.77 10.21
N ALA A 130 -4.85 -11.94 9.15
CA ALA A 130 -5.93 -11.03 8.82
C ALA A 130 -7.09 -11.70 8.05
N GLU A 131 -6.99 -13.01 7.78
CA GLU A 131 -7.99 -13.81 7.05
C GLU A 131 -8.24 -13.30 5.61
N LEU A 132 -7.22 -12.73 4.97
CA LEU A 132 -7.30 -12.23 3.60
C LEU A 132 -6.99 -13.30 2.57
N VAL A 133 -6.08 -14.22 2.91
CA VAL A 133 -5.60 -15.29 2.03
C VAL A 133 -5.49 -16.62 2.79
N ASP A 134 -5.63 -17.73 2.08
CA ASP A 134 -5.49 -19.07 2.66
C ASP A 134 -4.03 -19.34 3.08
N SER A 135 -3.07 -18.94 2.23
CA SER A 135 -1.64 -18.94 2.51
C SER A 135 -0.91 -17.89 1.67
N MET A 136 0.34 -17.60 2.01
CA MET A 136 1.18 -16.66 1.25
C MET A 136 1.46 -17.15 -0.18
N GLU A 137 1.61 -18.46 -0.37
CA GLU A 137 1.91 -19.08 -1.66
C GLU A 137 0.66 -19.29 -2.52
N SER A 138 -0.49 -19.49 -1.89
CA SER A 138 -1.76 -19.78 -2.55
C SER A 138 -2.89 -19.00 -1.89
N PRO A 139 -3.14 -17.76 -2.35
CA PRO A 139 -4.18 -16.89 -1.75
C PRO A 139 -5.59 -17.49 -1.75
N GLY A 140 -5.95 -18.24 -2.80
CA GLY A 140 -7.18 -19.05 -2.83
C GLY A 140 -8.45 -18.34 -3.26
N SER A 141 -8.49 -16.99 -3.31
CA SER A 141 -9.70 -16.23 -3.62
C SER A 141 -9.45 -15.06 -4.59
N ASN A 142 -10.33 -14.04 -4.58
CA ASN A 142 -10.21 -12.84 -5.43
C ASN A 142 -9.25 -11.78 -4.89
N ILE A 143 -8.44 -12.10 -3.88
CA ILE A 143 -7.55 -11.15 -3.20
C ILE A 143 -6.12 -11.66 -3.10
N THR A 144 -5.15 -10.80 -3.36
CA THR A 144 -3.70 -11.01 -3.18
C THR A 144 -3.01 -9.65 -3.08
N GLY A 145 -1.69 -9.61 -2.91
CA GLY A 145 -0.96 -8.34 -2.87
C GLY A 145 0.43 -8.43 -2.27
N THR A 146 0.84 -7.35 -1.61
CA THR A 146 2.16 -7.22 -0.99
C THR A 146 2.01 -6.91 0.50
N ILE A 147 2.84 -7.54 1.34
CA ILE A 147 2.87 -7.22 2.78
C ILE A 147 3.97 -6.20 3.11
N ASP A 148 3.82 -5.55 4.26
CA ASP A 148 4.80 -4.61 4.84
C ASP A 148 5.59 -5.21 6.01
N ALA A 149 5.76 -6.51 6.02
CA ALA A 149 6.49 -7.23 7.05
C ALA A 149 7.69 -7.97 6.44
N HIS A 150 8.91 -7.48 6.75
CA HIS A 150 10.12 -8.23 6.45
C HIS A 150 10.46 -9.14 7.65
N PRO A 151 10.80 -10.42 7.43
CA PRO A 151 11.02 -11.39 8.53
C PRO A 151 12.02 -10.94 9.59
N ASP A 152 13.06 -10.20 9.19
CA ASP A 152 14.14 -9.78 10.08
C ASP A 152 13.93 -8.37 10.68
N ALA A 153 12.91 -7.61 10.28
CA ALA A 153 12.77 -6.21 10.70
C ALA A 153 12.61 -6.08 12.23
N ILE A 154 11.62 -6.75 12.80
CA ILE A 154 11.35 -6.70 14.25
C ILE A 154 12.54 -7.28 15.03
N SER A 155 13.12 -8.41 14.57
CA SER A 155 14.23 -9.04 15.29
C SER A 155 15.47 -8.16 15.33
N ASN A 156 15.80 -7.49 14.22
CA ASN A 156 16.92 -6.55 14.17
C ASN A 156 16.65 -5.31 15.02
N THR A 157 15.42 -4.80 15.02
CA THR A 157 15.00 -3.67 15.87
C THR A 157 15.15 -4.02 17.35
N MET A 158 14.66 -5.18 17.79
CA MET A 158 14.77 -5.60 19.20
C MET A 158 16.22 -5.86 19.62
N LYS A 159 17.04 -6.45 18.75
CA LYS A 159 18.48 -6.61 18.99
C LYS A 159 19.17 -5.26 19.13
N PHE A 160 18.89 -4.32 18.24
CA PHE A 160 19.44 -2.98 18.28
C PHE A 160 19.09 -2.27 19.59
N LEU A 161 17.82 -2.29 19.99
CA LEU A 161 17.36 -1.72 21.26
C LEU A 161 18.13 -2.33 22.45
N LYS A 162 18.30 -3.65 22.47
CA LYS A 162 19.00 -4.36 23.56
C LYS A 162 20.50 -4.10 23.56
N GLU A 163 21.15 -4.37 22.45
CA GLU A 163 22.62 -4.47 22.37
C GLU A 163 23.28 -3.11 22.23
N GLU A 164 22.67 -2.20 21.50
CA GLU A 164 23.24 -0.88 21.21
C GLU A 164 22.71 0.20 22.16
N LEU A 165 21.45 0.15 22.55
CA LEU A 165 20.83 1.16 23.44
C LEU A 165 20.66 0.67 24.88
N GLY A 166 20.92 -0.61 25.17
CA GLY A 166 20.82 -1.17 26.54
C GLY A 166 19.42 -1.23 27.08
N ALA A 167 18.41 -1.22 26.21
CA ALA A 167 16.99 -1.19 26.57
C ALA A 167 16.57 -2.43 27.37
N LYS A 168 15.68 -2.24 28.35
CA LYS A 168 15.06 -3.28 29.14
C LYS A 168 13.53 -3.22 29.05
N ASN A 169 12.96 -2.03 29.00
CA ASN A 169 11.53 -1.81 28.99
C ASN A 169 11.16 -1.02 27.74
N VAL A 170 10.60 -1.71 26.75
CA VAL A 170 10.22 -1.12 25.47
C VAL A 170 8.76 -0.65 25.53
N GLY A 171 8.54 0.65 25.38
CA GLY A 171 7.21 1.22 25.29
C GLY A 171 6.62 1.01 23.89
N MET A 172 5.39 0.53 23.81
CA MET A 172 4.67 0.42 22.56
C MET A 172 3.31 1.10 22.69
N VAL A 173 3.06 2.07 21.79
CA VAL A 173 1.77 2.73 21.64
C VAL A 173 1.11 2.17 20.39
N PHE A 174 -0.12 1.67 20.50
CA PHE A 174 -0.77 1.03 19.36
C PHE A 174 -2.30 1.03 19.49
N ASN A 175 -3.00 0.93 18.37
CA ASN A 175 -4.43 0.71 18.32
C ASN A 175 -4.76 -0.78 18.41
N SER A 176 -5.28 -1.22 19.56
CA SER A 176 -5.69 -2.62 19.74
C SER A 176 -6.91 -3.04 18.89
N GLY A 177 -7.58 -2.10 18.23
CA GLY A 177 -8.63 -2.35 17.25
C GLY A 177 -8.11 -2.75 15.86
N GLU A 178 -6.80 -2.54 15.58
CA GLU A 178 -6.17 -2.94 14.33
C GLU A 178 -5.53 -4.34 14.46
N GLN A 179 -5.84 -5.25 13.52
CA GLN A 179 -5.30 -6.62 13.53
C GLN A 179 -3.77 -6.60 13.33
N ASN A 180 -3.27 -5.81 12.34
CA ASN A 180 -1.85 -5.62 12.07
C ASN A 180 -1.07 -5.19 13.31
N SER A 181 -1.63 -4.31 14.12
CA SER A 181 -0.96 -3.80 15.33
C SER A 181 -0.86 -4.87 16.41
N ARG A 182 -1.95 -5.63 16.64
CA ARG A 182 -1.90 -6.77 17.58
C ARG A 182 -0.89 -7.81 17.13
N ALA A 183 -0.86 -8.17 15.85
CA ALA A 183 0.09 -9.15 15.33
C ALA A 183 1.55 -8.74 15.60
N GLN A 184 1.88 -7.47 15.37
CA GLN A 184 3.23 -6.96 15.63
C GLN A 184 3.58 -6.91 17.13
N VAL A 185 2.65 -6.42 17.98
CA VAL A 185 2.86 -6.38 19.43
C VAL A 185 3.06 -7.78 19.99
N ASP A 186 2.25 -8.75 19.56
CA ASP A 186 2.36 -10.13 20.01
C ASP A 186 3.68 -10.77 19.54
N ALA A 187 4.12 -10.50 18.31
CA ALA A 187 5.42 -10.94 17.81
C ALA A 187 6.59 -10.37 18.63
N VAL A 188 6.54 -9.07 18.96
CA VAL A 188 7.54 -8.43 19.83
C VAL A 188 7.54 -9.08 21.22
N LYS A 189 6.37 -9.25 21.84
CA LYS A 189 6.25 -9.88 23.18
C LYS A 189 6.81 -11.30 23.21
N GLU A 190 6.54 -12.08 22.17
CA GLU A 190 7.08 -13.44 22.08
C GLU A 190 8.60 -13.42 21.99
N MET A 191 9.16 -12.58 21.14
CA MET A 191 10.61 -12.44 20.95
C MET A 191 11.33 -11.98 22.21
N LEU A 192 10.74 -11.04 22.95
CA LEU A 192 11.37 -10.47 24.15
C LEU A 192 11.44 -11.45 25.33
N LYS A 193 10.69 -12.56 25.32
CA LYS A 193 10.80 -13.61 26.37
C LYS A 193 12.22 -14.17 26.50
N ASP A 194 12.92 -14.27 25.36
CA ASP A 194 14.29 -14.80 25.31
C ASP A 194 15.37 -13.70 25.43
N MET A 195 14.94 -12.42 25.54
CA MET A 195 15.85 -11.28 25.50
C MET A 195 16.05 -10.57 26.86
N ASP A 196 15.43 -11.03 27.93
CA ASP A 196 15.42 -10.36 29.24
C ASP A 196 14.98 -8.87 29.11
N MET A 197 13.96 -8.65 28.28
CA MET A 197 13.32 -7.36 28.04
C MET A 197 11.81 -7.49 28.21
N THR A 198 11.12 -6.38 28.46
CA THR A 198 9.66 -6.35 28.62
C THR A 198 9.04 -5.30 27.72
N VAL A 199 7.80 -5.58 27.29
CA VAL A 199 6.94 -4.57 26.63
C VAL A 199 6.09 -3.89 27.68
N VAL A 200 6.00 -2.56 27.60
CA VAL A 200 5.03 -1.73 28.33
C VAL A 200 4.05 -1.16 27.31
N GLU A 201 2.84 -1.67 27.34
CA GLU A 201 1.80 -1.34 26.35
C GLU A 201 0.98 -0.12 26.74
N ALA A 202 0.68 0.73 25.75
CA ALA A 202 -0.31 1.80 25.86
C ALA A 202 -1.24 1.74 24.63
N SER A 203 -2.49 1.33 24.86
CA SER A 203 -3.47 1.20 23.78
C SER A 203 -4.22 2.49 23.53
N VAL A 204 -4.49 2.79 22.27
CA VAL A 204 -5.31 3.92 21.81
C VAL A 204 -6.49 3.40 20.98
N ALA A 205 -7.55 4.20 20.92
CA ALA A 205 -8.67 3.95 20.02
C ALA A 205 -8.67 4.93 18.83
N THR A 206 -8.13 6.13 19.03
CA THR A 206 -8.09 7.20 18.03
C THR A 206 -6.75 7.92 18.05
N SER A 207 -6.43 8.66 17.00
CA SER A 207 -5.22 9.50 16.91
C SER A 207 -5.18 10.59 18.00
N ALA A 208 -6.33 11.05 18.50
CA ALA A 208 -6.42 12.05 19.59
C ALA A 208 -5.88 11.51 20.92
N ASP A 209 -5.89 10.20 21.13
CA ASP A 209 -5.46 9.56 22.39
C ASP A 209 -3.94 9.34 22.43
N VAL A 210 -3.26 9.43 21.29
CA VAL A 210 -1.85 9.02 21.11
C VAL A 210 -0.92 9.76 22.05
N LYS A 211 -1.06 11.08 22.19
CA LYS A 211 -0.21 11.87 23.09
C LYS A 211 -0.33 11.40 24.53
N GLN A 212 -1.56 11.29 25.05
CA GLN A 212 -1.80 10.87 26.43
C GLN A 212 -1.32 9.44 26.70
N ALA A 213 -1.53 8.54 25.74
CA ALA A 213 -1.03 7.18 25.82
C ALA A 213 0.51 7.14 25.89
N THR A 214 1.18 7.93 25.06
CA THR A 214 2.65 8.05 25.08
C THR A 214 3.15 8.61 26.42
N GLU A 215 2.54 9.68 26.91
CA GLU A 215 2.87 10.27 28.22
C GLU A 215 2.68 9.28 29.39
N SER A 216 1.74 8.34 29.27
CA SER A 216 1.51 7.32 30.30
C SER A 216 2.67 6.32 30.45
N LEU A 217 3.56 6.23 29.47
CA LEU A 217 4.75 5.38 29.47
C LEU A 217 5.94 6.02 30.19
N LEU A 218 5.91 7.34 30.43
CA LEU A 218 7.03 8.06 31.04
C LEU A 218 7.36 7.51 32.43
N GLY A 219 8.66 7.31 32.68
CA GLY A 219 9.17 6.73 33.91
C GLY A 219 9.01 5.22 34.03
N LYS A 220 8.42 4.55 33.04
CA LYS A 220 8.23 3.10 32.98
C LYS A 220 9.05 2.42 31.91
N VAL A 221 9.49 3.19 30.90
CA VAL A 221 10.21 2.69 29.73
C VAL A 221 11.56 3.41 29.58
N ASP A 222 12.50 2.75 28.96
CA ASP A 222 13.82 3.29 28.62
C ASP A 222 14.03 3.42 27.11
N SER A 223 13.11 2.88 26.31
CA SER A 223 13.04 3.03 24.88
C SER A 223 11.61 2.89 24.38
N MET A 224 11.34 3.30 23.15
CA MET A 224 10.06 3.08 22.48
C MET A 224 10.25 2.38 21.14
N TYR A 225 9.26 1.59 20.74
CA TYR A 225 9.12 1.07 19.39
C TYR A 225 7.72 1.34 18.87
N ILE A 226 7.65 2.21 17.87
CA ILE A 226 6.40 2.54 17.17
C ILE A 226 6.34 1.69 15.91
N ILE A 227 5.44 0.74 15.93
CA ILE A 227 5.17 -0.20 14.84
C ILE A 227 4.42 0.47 13.68
N THR A 228 4.15 -0.26 12.61
CA THR A 228 3.34 0.22 11.47
C THR A 228 1.84 0.25 11.82
N ASP A 229 1.50 1.01 12.84
CA ASP A 229 0.13 1.24 13.32
C ASP A 229 -0.46 2.47 12.64
N ASN A 230 -1.55 2.32 11.88
CA ASN A 230 -2.10 3.42 11.09
C ASN A 230 -2.57 4.60 11.95
N THR A 231 -3.17 4.30 13.11
CA THR A 231 -3.68 5.34 14.04
C THR A 231 -2.53 6.12 14.65
N VAL A 232 -1.49 5.45 15.15
CA VAL A 232 -0.35 6.08 15.82
C VAL A 232 0.53 6.83 14.83
N VAL A 233 0.83 6.23 13.67
CA VAL A 233 1.65 6.87 12.62
C VAL A 233 0.96 8.12 12.09
N SER A 234 -0.37 8.16 12.01
CA SER A 234 -1.10 9.37 11.60
C SER A 234 -0.95 10.55 12.59
N ALA A 235 -0.56 10.28 13.84
CA ALA A 235 -0.34 11.27 14.90
C ALA A 235 1.09 11.22 15.48
N LEU A 236 2.06 10.75 14.69
CA LEU A 236 3.41 10.42 15.13
C LEU A 236 4.14 11.61 15.77
N GLU A 237 3.90 12.84 15.33
CA GLU A 237 4.51 14.06 15.91
C GLU A 237 4.25 14.18 17.41
N SER A 238 3.10 13.70 17.87
CA SER A 238 2.78 13.66 19.30
C SER A 238 3.69 12.70 20.07
N VAL A 239 4.02 11.55 19.48
CA VAL A 239 4.96 10.59 20.08
C VAL A 239 6.37 11.14 20.05
N ILE A 240 6.81 11.68 18.90
CA ILE A 240 8.13 12.28 18.71
C ILE A 240 8.37 13.39 19.75
N SER A 241 7.41 14.29 19.92
CA SER A 241 7.55 15.37 20.92
C SER A 241 7.77 14.81 22.33
N VAL A 242 6.94 13.85 22.76
CA VAL A 242 7.06 13.25 24.09
C VAL A 242 8.39 12.50 24.25
N ALA A 243 8.81 11.73 23.24
CA ALA A 243 10.05 10.96 23.28
C ALA A 243 11.28 11.88 23.35
N ASN A 244 11.35 12.91 22.50
CA ASN A 244 12.47 13.87 22.45
C ASN A 244 12.57 14.73 23.71
N ASP A 245 11.44 15.25 24.21
CA ASP A 245 11.41 16.06 25.44
C ASP A 245 11.92 15.27 26.66
N ASN A 246 11.80 13.94 26.62
CA ASN A 246 12.22 13.06 27.71
C ASN A 246 13.50 12.27 27.39
N LYS A 247 14.16 12.54 26.23
CA LYS A 247 15.36 11.83 25.76
C LYS A 247 15.20 10.31 25.72
N ILE A 248 14.02 9.82 25.31
CA ILE A 248 13.73 8.40 25.16
C ILE A 248 14.01 8.01 23.69
N PRO A 249 14.98 7.13 23.40
CA PRO A 249 15.22 6.67 22.04
C PRO A 249 14.01 5.92 21.50
N MET A 250 13.60 6.25 20.28
CA MET A 250 12.40 5.72 19.66
C MET A 250 12.72 5.11 18.29
N MET A 251 12.77 3.77 18.21
CA MET A 251 12.76 3.06 16.94
C MET A 251 11.36 3.11 16.33
N VAL A 252 11.29 3.13 15.01
CA VAL A 252 10.02 3.16 14.26
C VAL A 252 9.97 2.05 13.22
N GLY A 253 8.77 1.74 12.70
CA GLY A 253 8.55 0.60 11.82
C GLY A 253 8.83 0.89 10.34
N GLU A 254 8.98 2.16 9.94
CA GLU A 254 9.12 2.53 8.53
C GLU A 254 9.92 3.86 8.36
N PHE A 255 10.43 4.08 7.13
CA PHE A 255 11.40 5.14 6.86
C PHE A 255 10.83 6.56 6.91
N ASP A 256 9.56 6.75 6.53
CA ASP A 256 8.97 8.08 6.58
C ASP A 256 8.79 8.58 8.03
N SER A 257 8.57 7.66 8.98
CA SER A 257 8.61 7.99 10.41
C SER A 257 10.01 8.35 10.91
N VAL A 258 11.07 7.79 10.32
CA VAL A 258 12.45 8.24 10.61
C VAL A 258 12.67 9.67 10.13
N LYS A 259 12.24 10.02 8.91
CA LYS A 259 12.31 11.38 8.36
C LYS A 259 11.56 12.39 9.24
N ARG A 260 10.47 11.98 9.86
CA ARG A 260 9.64 12.80 10.74
C ARG A 260 10.25 13.00 12.13
N GLY A 261 11.26 12.22 12.53
CA GLY A 261 11.99 12.38 13.79
C GLY A 261 12.09 11.12 14.65
N GLY A 262 11.67 9.95 14.17
CA GLY A 262 12.05 8.67 14.77
C GLY A 262 13.57 8.47 14.72
N LEU A 263 14.14 7.78 15.71
CA LEU A 263 15.60 7.58 15.74
C LEU A 263 16.08 6.77 14.56
N ALA A 264 15.49 5.60 14.34
CA ALA A 264 15.89 4.71 13.27
C ALA A 264 14.81 3.66 12.98
N ALA A 265 14.91 3.04 11.79
CA ALA A 265 14.09 1.91 11.39
C ALA A 265 14.91 0.88 10.62
N TYR A 266 14.69 -0.40 10.90
CA TYR A 266 14.97 -1.47 9.96
C TYR A 266 13.76 -1.64 9.06
N GLY A 267 13.87 -1.26 7.79
CA GLY A 267 12.72 -1.16 6.90
C GLY A 267 13.08 -1.22 5.41
N PHE A 268 12.13 -0.82 4.61
CA PHE A 268 12.17 -0.77 3.15
C PHE A 268 11.30 0.39 2.68
N GLU A 269 11.38 0.74 1.38
CA GLU A 269 10.59 1.82 0.80
C GLU A 269 9.14 1.35 0.55
N TYR A 270 8.16 2.06 1.08
CA TYR A 270 6.75 1.77 0.82
C TYR A 270 6.34 1.97 -0.64
N PHE A 271 7.03 2.87 -1.34
CA PHE A 271 6.88 3.01 -2.78
C PHE A 271 7.15 1.68 -3.50
N ASP A 272 8.19 0.93 -3.10
CA ASP A 272 8.57 -0.32 -3.77
C ASP A 272 7.50 -1.40 -3.62
N ILE A 273 6.93 -1.58 -2.41
CA ILE A 273 5.85 -2.56 -2.20
C ILE A 273 4.57 -2.15 -2.94
N GLY A 274 4.27 -0.86 -3.00
CA GLY A 274 3.17 -0.33 -3.79
C GLY A 274 3.38 -0.55 -5.30
N TYR A 275 4.60 -0.33 -5.79
CA TYR A 275 4.96 -0.58 -7.19
C TYR A 275 4.82 -2.06 -7.55
N GLU A 276 5.27 -2.97 -6.68
CA GLU A 276 5.10 -4.41 -6.86
C GLU A 276 3.62 -4.82 -6.88
N ALA A 277 2.80 -4.27 -5.96
CA ALA A 277 1.35 -4.45 -5.96
C ALA A 277 0.73 -3.97 -7.30
N GLY A 278 1.19 -2.84 -7.82
CA GLY A 278 0.79 -2.33 -9.14
C GLY A 278 1.18 -3.26 -10.29
N GLN A 279 2.37 -3.86 -10.25
CA GLN A 279 2.78 -4.88 -11.25
C GLN A 279 1.89 -6.12 -11.21
N MET A 280 1.43 -6.52 -10.02
CA MET A 280 0.45 -7.59 -9.86
C MET A 280 -0.90 -7.20 -10.46
N ALA A 281 -1.38 -5.98 -10.19
CA ALA A 281 -2.60 -5.44 -10.76
C ALA A 281 -2.56 -5.42 -12.30
N VAL A 282 -1.44 -5.02 -12.89
CA VAL A 282 -1.25 -5.02 -14.37
C VAL A 282 -1.50 -6.40 -14.96
N LYS A 283 -0.98 -7.47 -14.36
CA LYS A 283 -1.19 -8.84 -14.85
C LYS A 283 -2.66 -9.25 -14.78
N ILE A 284 -3.37 -8.83 -13.72
CA ILE A 284 -4.80 -9.11 -13.54
C ILE A 284 -5.62 -8.34 -14.58
N LEU A 285 -5.39 -7.04 -14.73
CA LEU A 285 -6.11 -6.19 -15.68
C LEU A 285 -5.91 -6.62 -17.14
N LYS A 286 -4.72 -7.15 -17.48
CA LYS A 286 -4.44 -7.76 -18.79
C LYS A 286 -5.01 -9.17 -18.96
N GLY A 287 -5.56 -9.79 -17.91
CA GLY A 287 -6.07 -11.15 -17.94
C GLY A 287 -4.97 -12.23 -17.98
N GLU A 288 -3.74 -11.86 -17.62
CA GLU A 288 -2.58 -12.77 -17.63
C GLU A 288 -2.52 -13.67 -16.40
N SER A 289 -3.17 -13.24 -15.29
CA SER A 289 -3.23 -13.98 -14.03
C SER A 289 -4.51 -13.66 -13.26
N LYS A 290 -4.80 -14.45 -12.22
CA LYS A 290 -5.88 -14.20 -11.26
C LYS A 290 -5.29 -14.03 -9.86
N PRO A 291 -5.93 -13.27 -8.96
CA PRO A 291 -5.44 -13.13 -7.58
C PRO A 291 -5.17 -14.48 -6.90
N ALA A 292 -6.05 -15.46 -7.05
CA ALA A 292 -5.92 -16.79 -6.46
C ALA A 292 -4.61 -17.53 -6.82
N ASP A 293 -4.04 -17.23 -7.99
CA ASP A 293 -2.87 -17.91 -8.55
C ASP A 293 -1.56 -17.10 -8.33
N MET A 294 -1.65 -15.96 -7.66
CA MET A 294 -0.52 -15.04 -7.46
C MET A 294 -0.08 -15.05 -5.99
N PRO A 295 1.08 -15.63 -5.66
CA PRO A 295 1.61 -15.58 -4.29
C PRO A 295 1.70 -14.15 -3.76
N VAL A 296 1.38 -13.97 -2.49
CA VAL A 296 1.60 -12.72 -1.77
C VAL A 296 3.09 -12.41 -1.74
N GLN A 297 3.46 -11.18 -2.07
CA GLN A 297 4.86 -10.77 -2.11
C GLN A 297 5.28 -10.17 -0.77
N ILE A 298 6.56 -10.36 -0.43
CA ILE A 298 7.20 -9.83 0.76
C ILE A 298 8.34 -8.88 0.36
N PRO A 299 8.64 -7.84 1.13
CA PRO A 299 9.79 -6.98 0.88
C PRO A 299 11.09 -7.80 0.84
N GLN A 300 11.92 -7.60 -0.18
CA GLN A 300 13.16 -8.38 -0.37
C GLN A 300 14.40 -7.69 0.21
N LYS A 301 14.32 -6.38 0.45
CA LYS A 301 15.44 -5.57 0.92
C LYS A 301 15.12 -5.07 2.32
N LEU A 302 16.10 -5.11 3.20
CA LEU A 302 16.04 -4.53 4.52
C LEU A 302 17.26 -3.65 4.74
N LYS A 303 17.04 -2.42 5.17
CA LYS A 303 18.09 -1.44 5.50
C LYS A 303 17.86 -0.89 6.89
N LEU A 304 18.92 -0.37 7.50
CA LEU A 304 18.83 0.51 8.66
C LEU A 304 18.94 1.95 8.18
N ILE A 305 17.86 2.71 8.35
CA ILE A 305 17.87 4.17 8.14
C ILE A 305 17.82 4.85 9.50
N MET A 306 18.60 5.90 9.69
CA MET A 306 18.69 6.65 10.94
C MET A 306 18.51 8.15 10.69
N ASN A 307 17.82 8.81 11.62
CA ASN A 307 17.71 10.26 11.67
C ASN A 307 18.90 10.84 12.44
N LYS A 308 19.76 11.58 11.74
CA LYS A 308 20.98 12.14 12.32
C LYS A 308 20.66 13.16 13.41
N ASP A 309 19.70 14.05 13.19
CA ASP A 309 19.36 15.10 14.15
C ASP A 309 18.80 14.53 15.45
N THR A 310 18.01 13.44 15.33
CA THR A 310 17.49 12.72 16.49
C THR A 310 18.62 11.99 17.24
N ALA A 311 19.54 11.35 16.52
CA ALA A 311 20.71 10.72 17.13
C ALA A 311 21.60 11.74 17.87
N ASP A 312 21.85 12.90 17.26
CA ASP A 312 22.60 14.00 17.87
C ASP A 312 21.87 14.56 19.13
N THR A 313 20.53 14.69 19.09
CA THR A 313 19.72 15.14 20.23
C THR A 313 19.78 14.16 21.43
N LEU A 314 19.87 12.88 21.12
CA LEU A 314 20.01 11.81 22.11
C LEU A 314 21.47 11.61 22.56
N GLU A 315 22.40 12.37 22.01
CA GLU A 315 23.85 12.24 22.27
C GLU A 315 24.37 10.82 21.98
N LEU A 316 23.80 10.17 20.94
CA LEU A 316 24.12 8.81 20.56
C LEU A 316 25.36 8.77 19.66
N ASP A 317 26.38 8.01 20.06
CA ASP A 317 27.56 7.75 19.25
C ASP A 317 27.22 6.71 18.16
N VAL A 318 27.03 7.19 16.94
CA VAL A 318 26.65 6.34 15.80
C VAL A 318 27.87 5.56 15.31
N LYS A 319 27.81 4.23 15.38
CA LYS A 319 28.92 3.34 15.03
C LYS A 319 28.88 2.94 13.55
N ASP A 320 30.01 2.96 12.88
CA ASP A 320 30.15 2.53 11.47
C ASP A 320 29.70 1.08 11.24
N GLU A 321 29.83 0.22 12.25
CA GLU A 321 29.43 -1.20 12.20
C GLU A 321 27.94 -1.40 12.02
N TRP A 322 27.09 -0.42 12.38
CA TRP A 322 25.65 -0.48 12.17
C TRP A 322 25.27 -0.38 10.71
N LYS A 323 26.15 0.18 9.86
CA LYS A 323 25.91 0.41 8.43
C LYS A 323 24.60 1.17 8.18
N ALA A 324 24.27 2.08 9.09
CA ALA A 324 23.09 2.91 8.95
C ALA A 324 23.27 3.90 7.80
N GLU A 325 22.25 4.02 6.97
CA GLU A 325 22.10 5.13 6.03
C GLU A 325 21.37 6.26 6.77
N PHE A 326 21.69 7.52 6.48
CA PHE A 326 20.96 8.63 7.10
C PHE A 326 19.78 9.03 6.23
N SER A 327 18.65 9.34 6.90
CA SER A 327 17.48 9.90 6.23
C SER A 327 17.81 11.29 5.69
N GLU A 328 17.39 11.55 4.45
CA GLU A 328 17.44 12.88 3.82
C GLU A 328 16.30 13.78 4.28
#